data_ae82444821e366744ee42d29b4894ebc
#
_entry.id   ae82444821e366744ee42d29b4894ebc
#
_cell.length_a   1.000
_cell.length_b   1.000
_cell.length_c   1.000
_cell.angle_alpha   90.00
_cell.angle_beta   90.00
_cell.angle_gamma   90.00
#
_symmetry.space_group_name_H-M   'P 1'
#
loop_
_entity.id
_entity.type
_entity.pdbx_description
1 polymer ?
#
loop_
_entity_poly.entity_id
_entity_poly.type
_entity_poly.pdbx_seq_one_letter_code
_entity_poly.pdbx_strand_id
1 'polypeptide(L)'
;MRVRGVRVRVVVVLLLVPLLLVGCGRRGGGDHGRDTAGSGRAPAARESGDARDDGPGLGDLPVPDIEIGGSGGGEAATPTQSARTQAPRPRPTPTDAKERAFRAVARGTCLPVHRNGAEWNVSAPPDAVSCRSARAGLFEVTRTATSSVSCPSGTGQARWSYRSAVTGGTTTLCLNRVWVRDYCVLAEQSGDTISSIGSLTAASCDDTRVPRPYNQVVVVDAVYRAPAGAGADHCRRSAQDNRRYWSLLADDGATLVCFRARS
;
A
#
# COMPACT_ATOMS: atom_id res chain seq x y z
N MET A 1 21.53 -45.69 33.65
CA MET A 1 21.38 -44.60 32.65
C MET A 1 22.20 -43.40 33.14
N ARG A 2 23.28 -43.04 32.41
CA ARG A 2 24.19 -41.94 32.81
C ARG A 2 23.81 -40.69 32.00
N VAL A 3 23.37 -39.64 32.67
CA VAL A 3 23.10 -38.34 32.11
C VAL A 3 24.41 -37.56 31.96
N ARG A 4 24.86 -37.29 30.74
CA ARG A 4 26.02 -36.45 30.44
C ARG A 4 25.59 -34.97 30.44
N GLY A 5 26.07 -34.24 31.45
CA GLY A 5 25.90 -32.77 31.50
C GLY A 5 26.74 -32.07 30.47
N VAL A 6 26.09 -31.26 29.62
CA VAL A 6 26.73 -30.35 28.68
C VAL A 6 27.02 -29.04 29.41
N ARG A 7 28.31 -28.71 29.56
CA ARG A 7 28.78 -27.43 30.11
C ARG A 7 28.80 -26.41 28.98
N VAL A 8 27.90 -25.45 29.01
CA VAL A 8 27.91 -24.26 28.14
C VAL A 8 28.94 -23.27 28.71
N ARG A 9 30.01 -23.01 27.97
CA ARG A 9 30.99 -21.94 28.27
C ARG A 9 30.43 -20.62 27.68
N VAL A 10 30.05 -19.72 28.59
CA VAL A 10 29.73 -18.32 28.23
C VAL A 10 31.07 -17.59 28.04
N VAL A 11 31.35 -17.18 26.80
CA VAL A 11 32.47 -16.29 26.49
C VAL A 11 31.94 -14.86 26.54
N VAL A 12 32.28 -14.13 27.57
CA VAL A 12 32.03 -12.70 27.70
C VAL A 12 33.09 -11.96 26.93
N VAL A 13 32.76 -11.40 25.80
CA VAL A 13 33.62 -10.48 25.05
C VAL A 13 33.32 -9.06 25.53
N LEU A 14 34.22 -8.56 26.37
CA LEU A 14 34.26 -7.13 26.77
C LEU A 14 34.86 -6.30 25.62
N LEU A 15 34.02 -5.60 24.86
CA LEU A 15 34.45 -4.57 23.92
C LEU A 15 34.60 -3.24 24.68
N LEU A 16 35.84 -2.86 24.92
CA LEU A 16 36.27 -1.54 25.37
C LEU A 16 36.06 -0.55 24.20
N VAL A 17 35.15 0.39 24.31
CA VAL A 17 35.00 1.53 23.41
C VAL A 17 35.76 2.70 24.00
N PRO A 18 36.77 3.28 23.30
CA PRO A 18 37.44 4.50 23.75
C PRO A 18 36.55 5.71 23.55
N LEU A 19 36.33 6.45 24.65
CA LEU A 19 35.80 7.82 24.65
C LEU A 19 36.85 8.76 23.99
N LEU A 20 36.50 9.33 22.88
CA LEU A 20 37.20 10.52 22.34
C LEU A 20 36.33 11.76 22.63
N LEU A 21 36.77 12.49 23.66
CA LEU A 21 36.39 13.86 23.95
C LEU A 21 37.28 14.81 23.12
N VAL A 22 36.70 15.56 22.22
CA VAL A 22 37.25 16.82 21.63
C VAL A 22 36.04 17.58 21.14
N GLY A 23 35.78 18.81 21.39
CA GLY A 23 36.48 19.96 21.93
C GLY A 23 35.53 21.16 21.71
N CYS A 24 35.56 22.09 22.63
CA CYS A 24 34.85 23.37 22.62
C CYS A 24 35.20 24.22 21.38
N GLY A 25 34.19 24.80 20.73
CA GLY A 25 34.35 25.91 19.77
C GLY A 25 33.31 26.99 20.05
N ARG A 26 33.77 28.08 20.63
CA ARG A 26 33.03 29.26 21.07
C ARG A 26 33.15 30.37 20.02
N ARG A 27 32.15 31.29 19.97
CA ARG A 27 32.10 32.62 19.32
C ARG A 27 31.43 32.64 17.94
N GLY A 28 30.48 33.56 17.81
CA GLY A 28 30.20 34.95 17.76
C GLY A 28 28.77 35.10 17.24
N GLY A 29 27.89 35.92 17.75
CA GLY A 29 27.97 37.35 17.84
C GLY A 29 27.50 38.01 16.54
N GLY A 30 26.24 38.50 16.48
CA GLY A 30 25.71 39.22 15.33
C GLY A 30 24.23 39.58 15.53
N ASP A 31 23.99 40.60 16.34
CA ASP A 31 22.79 41.43 16.32
C ASP A 31 22.60 42.11 14.95
N HIS A 32 21.34 42.24 14.54
CA HIS A 32 20.68 43.34 13.81
C HIS A 32 19.37 42.72 13.27
N GLY A 33 18.21 43.06 13.79
CA GLY A 33 17.58 44.35 13.85
C GLY A 33 16.92 44.69 12.51
N ARG A 34 15.61 44.45 12.39
CA ARG A 34 14.65 45.45 11.93
C ARG A 34 13.31 44.89 11.53
N ASP A 35 12.33 45.42 12.18
CA ASP A 35 10.93 45.51 11.86
C ASP A 35 10.63 45.71 10.40
N THR A 36 9.65 44.99 9.88
CA THR A 36 8.74 45.53 8.87
C THR A 36 7.38 44.88 9.01
N ALA A 37 6.45 45.60 9.60
CA ALA A 37 5.03 45.39 9.49
C ALA A 37 4.64 45.56 8.03
N GLY A 38 4.07 44.48 7.43
CA GLY A 38 3.49 44.46 6.10
C GLY A 38 2.03 44.03 6.18
N SER A 39 1.15 44.98 6.46
CA SER A 39 -0.28 44.88 6.16
C SER A 39 -0.46 44.67 4.67
N GLY A 40 -1.05 43.56 4.29
CA GLY A 40 -1.36 43.22 2.89
C GLY A 40 -2.67 42.44 2.78
N ARG A 41 -3.77 43.19 2.83
CA ARG A 41 -4.99 43.08 2.03
C ARG A 41 -5.35 41.67 1.51
N ALA A 42 -6.47 41.17 2.00
CA ALA A 42 -7.29 40.15 1.34
C ALA A 42 -7.83 40.68 -0.01
N PRO A 43 -7.89 39.85 -1.04
CA PRO A 43 -8.78 40.07 -2.15
C PRO A 43 -10.05 39.23 -2.04
N ALA A 44 -11.09 39.93 -2.36
CA ALA A 44 -12.50 39.66 -2.37
C ALA A 44 -12.90 38.36 -3.10
N ALA A 45 -14.04 37.86 -2.60
CA ALA A 45 -14.94 36.94 -3.27
C ALA A 45 -15.21 37.35 -4.75
N ARG A 46 -15.17 36.37 -5.62
CA ARG A 46 -15.84 36.41 -6.92
C ARG A 46 -16.83 35.26 -6.98
N GLU A 47 -17.98 35.67 -6.96
CA GLU A 47 -19.27 35.40 -7.56
C GLU A 47 -19.31 34.29 -8.62
N SER A 48 -20.28 33.47 -8.37
CA SER A 48 -21.15 32.67 -9.21
C SER A 48 -21.05 32.96 -10.70
N GLY A 49 -20.70 31.93 -11.47
CA GLY A 49 -20.97 31.81 -12.88
C GLY A 49 -21.80 30.54 -13.11
N ASP A 50 -23.12 30.73 -13.15
CA ASP A 50 -24.04 29.80 -13.79
C ASP A 50 -23.65 29.66 -15.27
N ALA A 51 -23.12 28.53 -15.65
CA ALA A 51 -23.04 28.10 -17.04
C ALA A 51 -23.97 26.89 -17.18
N ARG A 52 -25.18 27.19 -17.64
CA ARG A 52 -26.04 26.21 -18.30
C ARG A 52 -25.30 25.78 -19.55
N ASP A 53 -24.88 24.54 -19.59
CA ASP A 53 -24.40 23.91 -20.82
C ASP A 53 -25.53 23.03 -21.34
N ASP A 54 -26.15 23.57 -22.39
CA ASP A 54 -27.16 22.88 -23.22
C ASP A 54 -26.44 21.74 -23.94
N GLY A 55 -26.76 20.51 -23.55
CA GLY A 55 -26.28 19.30 -24.21
C GLY A 55 -26.76 19.24 -25.67
N PRO A 56 -25.89 18.99 -26.62
CA PRO A 56 -26.30 18.72 -27.99
C PRO A 56 -27.02 17.37 -28.07
N GLY A 57 -28.16 17.42 -28.76
CA GLY A 57 -29.08 16.34 -29.00
C GLY A 57 -28.45 15.09 -29.59
N LEU A 58 -29.05 13.98 -29.20
CA LEU A 58 -28.89 12.67 -29.85
C LEU A 58 -29.19 12.82 -31.35
N GLY A 59 -28.12 12.90 -32.14
CA GLY A 59 -28.21 12.84 -33.60
C GLY A 59 -28.71 11.47 -34.04
N ASP A 60 -29.80 11.53 -34.83
CA ASP A 60 -30.34 10.44 -35.61
C ASP A 60 -29.23 9.69 -36.35
N LEU A 61 -29.06 8.42 -35.98
CA LEU A 61 -28.27 7.50 -36.78
C LEU A 61 -29.12 7.04 -37.97
N PRO A 62 -28.68 7.21 -39.22
CA PRO A 62 -29.39 6.68 -40.34
C PRO A 62 -29.42 5.16 -40.33
N VAL A 63 -30.64 4.61 -40.27
CA VAL A 63 -30.89 3.19 -40.48
C VAL A 63 -30.66 2.88 -41.94
N PRO A 64 -29.80 1.92 -42.31
CA PRO A 64 -29.70 1.50 -43.70
C PRO A 64 -30.96 0.73 -44.11
N ASP A 65 -31.65 1.26 -45.11
CA ASP A 65 -32.74 0.58 -45.80
C ASP A 65 -32.20 -0.69 -46.46
N ILE A 66 -32.65 -1.84 -45.99
CA ILE A 66 -32.41 -3.11 -46.67
C ILE A 66 -33.53 -3.28 -47.70
N GLU A 67 -33.26 -2.89 -48.95
CA GLU A 67 -34.11 -3.27 -50.05
C GLU A 67 -34.02 -4.75 -50.32
N ILE A 68 -35.13 -5.43 -50.07
CA ILE A 68 -35.35 -6.82 -50.52
C ILE A 68 -35.88 -6.73 -51.96
N GLY A 69 -34.96 -6.73 -52.90
CA GLY A 69 -35.27 -6.78 -54.33
C GLY A 69 -35.34 -8.22 -54.81
N GLY A 70 -36.48 -8.65 -55.18
CA GLY A 70 -36.98 -9.07 -56.46
C GLY A 70 -36.42 -10.37 -57.06
N SER A 71 -37.32 -11.35 -57.12
CA SER A 71 -37.26 -12.53 -57.92
C SER A 71 -36.79 -12.26 -59.36
N GLY A 72 -35.77 -13.05 -59.80
CA GLY A 72 -35.39 -13.19 -61.18
C GLY A 72 -34.84 -14.58 -61.41
N GLY A 73 -35.64 -15.43 -62.06
CA GLY A 73 -35.21 -16.77 -62.48
C GLY A 73 -34.15 -16.68 -63.60
N GLY A 74 -33.13 -17.54 -63.51
CA GLY A 74 -32.09 -17.65 -64.52
C GLY A 74 -31.21 -18.85 -64.23
N GLU A 75 -31.38 -19.84 -65.05
CA GLU A 75 -30.53 -20.99 -65.42
C GLU A 75 -29.33 -21.39 -64.61
N ALA A 76 -29.33 -22.67 -64.32
CA ALA A 76 -28.32 -23.44 -63.61
C ALA A 76 -26.93 -23.34 -64.30
N ALA A 77 -26.05 -22.55 -63.67
CA ALA A 77 -24.60 -22.72 -63.81
C ALA A 77 -24.10 -23.30 -62.50
N THR A 78 -23.65 -24.52 -62.49
CA THR A 78 -23.03 -25.19 -61.35
C THR A 78 -21.76 -24.43 -60.97
N PRO A 79 -21.73 -23.68 -59.86
CA PRO A 79 -20.47 -23.09 -59.43
C PRO A 79 -19.63 -24.20 -58.77
N THR A 80 -18.53 -24.53 -59.41
CA THR A 80 -17.43 -25.24 -58.77
C THR A 80 -17.00 -24.41 -57.55
N GLN A 81 -17.53 -24.78 -56.41
CA GLN A 81 -17.08 -24.20 -55.14
C GLN A 81 -15.64 -24.65 -54.94
N SER A 82 -14.71 -23.78 -55.33
CA SER A 82 -13.35 -23.87 -54.83
C SER A 82 -13.41 -23.81 -53.32
N ALA A 83 -13.20 -24.95 -52.68
CA ALA A 83 -13.09 -25.06 -51.23
C ALA A 83 -11.97 -24.13 -50.80
N ARG A 84 -12.34 -22.88 -50.38
CA ARG A 84 -11.42 -22.02 -49.70
C ARG A 84 -10.98 -22.72 -48.43
N THR A 85 -9.77 -23.27 -48.45
CA THR A 85 -9.10 -23.77 -47.26
C THR A 85 -9.07 -22.63 -46.27
N GLN A 86 -10.01 -22.62 -45.30
CA GLN A 86 -10.00 -21.66 -44.23
C GLN A 86 -8.70 -21.85 -43.45
N ALA A 87 -7.86 -20.83 -43.42
CA ALA A 87 -6.67 -20.84 -42.60
C ALA A 87 -7.09 -21.22 -41.14
N PRO A 88 -6.33 -22.09 -40.45
CA PRO A 88 -6.64 -22.50 -39.10
C PRO A 88 -6.83 -21.26 -38.23
N ARG A 89 -7.96 -21.17 -37.56
CA ARG A 89 -8.16 -20.09 -36.57
C ARG A 89 -7.04 -20.12 -35.53
N PRO A 90 -6.38 -19.01 -35.25
CA PRO A 90 -5.35 -18.97 -34.21
C PRO A 90 -5.92 -19.57 -32.91
N ARG A 91 -5.21 -20.56 -32.38
CA ARG A 91 -5.59 -21.17 -31.09
C ARG A 91 -5.52 -20.06 -30.03
N PRO A 92 -6.58 -19.86 -29.21
CA PRO A 92 -6.53 -18.84 -28.16
C PRO A 92 -5.29 -19.06 -27.30
N THR A 93 -4.50 -18.01 -27.11
CA THR A 93 -3.33 -18.06 -26.24
C THR A 93 -3.82 -18.35 -24.81
N PRO A 94 -3.23 -19.33 -24.12
CA PRO A 94 -3.58 -19.61 -22.75
C PRO A 94 -3.49 -18.32 -21.92
N THR A 95 -4.54 -18.00 -21.18
CA THR A 95 -4.58 -16.78 -20.39
C THR A 95 -4.35 -17.13 -18.92
N ASP A 96 -3.32 -16.53 -18.34
CA ASP A 96 -3.06 -16.62 -16.90
C ASP A 96 -3.98 -15.65 -16.16
N ALA A 97 -5.00 -16.18 -15.48
CA ALA A 97 -5.97 -15.38 -14.74
C ALA A 97 -5.31 -14.56 -13.63
N LYS A 98 -4.28 -15.11 -12.99
CA LYS A 98 -3.55 -14.43 -11.93
C LYS A 98 -2.72 -13.27 -12.46
N GLU A 99 -2.04 -13.47 -13.60
CA GLU A 99 -1.32 -12.40 -14.28
C GLU A 99 -2.26 -11.24 -14.66
N ARG A 100 -3.46 -11.57 -15.18
CA ARG A 100 -4.48 -10.57 -15.50
C ARG A 100 -4.89 -9.77 -14.25
N ALA A 101 -5.13 -10.44 -13.12
CA ALA A 101 -5.47 -9.77 -11.87
C ALA A 101 -4.38 -8.79 -11.43
N PHE A 102 -3.09 -9.19 -11.52
CA PHE A 102 -1.97 -8.29 -11.21
C PHE A 102 -1.88 -7.10 -12.17
N ARG A 103 -2.07 -7.33 -13.47
CA ARG A 103 -2.01 -6.27 -14.50
C ARG A 103 -3.20 -5.31 -14.45
N ALA A 104 -4.34 -5.75 -13.93
CA ALA A 104 -5.53 -4.91 -13.78
C ALA A 104 -5.40 -3.87 -12.65
N VAL A 105 -4.43 -4.04 -11.76
CA VAL A 105 -4.24 -3.12 -10.63
C VAL A 105 -3.60 -1.82 -11.10
N ALA A 106 -4.28 -0.70 -10.87
CA ALA A 106 -3.78 0.63 -11.18
C ALA A 106 -3.05 1.27 -9.98
N ARG A 107 -2.13 2.19 -10.26
CA ARG A 107 -1.54 3.05 -9.24
C ARG A 107 -2.63 3.89 -8.55
N GLY A 108 -2.50 4.12 -7.24
CA GLY A 108 -3.44 4.90 -6.43
C GLY A 108 -4.66 4.10 -5.97
N THR A 109 -4.78 2.82 -6.37
CA THR A 109 -5.84 1.95 -5.83
C THR A 109 -5.44 1.36 -4.49
N CYS A 110 -6.42 1.08 -3.64
CA CYS A 110 -6.19 0.40 -2.39
C CYS A 110 -6.69 -1.04 -2.41
N LEU A 111 -5.85 -1.93 -1.92
CA LEU A 111 -6.10 -3.37 -1.85
C LEU A 111 -6.24 -3.80 -0.38
N PRO A 112 -7.27 -4.58 -0.04
CA PRO A 112 -7.45 -5.14 1.29
C PRO A 112 -6.61 -6.42 1.46
N VAL A 113 -5.30 -6.23 1.63
CA VAL A 113 -4.32 -7.32 1.73
C VAL A 113 -3.41 -7.12 2.94
N HIS A 114 -2.82 -8.19 3.46
CA HIS A 114 -1.88 -8.14 4.58
C HIS A 114 -1.02 -9.40 4.63
N ARG A 115 -0.01 -9.38 5.50
CA ARG A 115 0.83 -10.53 5.83
C ARG A 115 0.76 -10.80 7.33
N ASN A 116 0.58 -12.06 7.70
CA ASN A 116 0.77 -12.52 9.09
C ASN A 116 1.94 -13.50 9.21
N GLY A 117 2.84 -13.44 8.24
CA GLY A 117 4.04 -14.23 8.04
C GLY A 117 4.76 -13.79 6.77
N ALA A 118 5.42 -14.72 6.08
CA ALA A 118 6.15 -14.42 4.85
C ALA A 118 5.23 -14.14 3.66
N GLU A 119 4.06 -14.73 3.62
CA GLU A 119 3.15 -14.69 2.49
C GLU A 119 2.01 -13.70 2.66
N TRP A 120 1.46 -13.23 1.52
CA TRP A 120 0.24 -12.46 1.51
C TRP A 120 -0.96 -13.35 1.85
N ASN A 121 -1.96 -12.80 2.54
CA ASN A 121 -3.19 -13.49 2.91
C ASN A 121 -4.02 -13.96 1.70
N VAL A 122 -3.72 -13.46 0.51
CA VAL A 122 -4.32 -13.85 -0.77
C VAL A 122 -3.24 -14.08 -1.82
N SER A 123 -3.51 -14.98 -2.76
CA SER A 123 -2.53 -15.34 -3.79
C SER A 123 -2.56 -14.44 -5.03
N ALA A 124 -3.64 -13.65 -5.20
CA ALA A 124 -3.81 -12.69 -6.29
C ALA A 124 -4.47 -11.42 -5.74
N PRO A 125 -4.25 -10.26 -6.38
CA PRO A 125 -4.91 -9.02 -5.97
C PRO A 125 -6.44 -9.19 -5.95
N PRO A 126 -7.08 -8.85 -4.82
CA PRO A 126 -8.53 -8.77 -4.75
C PRO A 126 -9.03 -7.49 -5.42
N ASP A 127 -10.35 -7.34 -5.48
CA ASP A 127 -10.96 -6.11 -5.96
C ASP A 127 -10.49 -4.89 -5.15
N ALA A 128 -10.26 -3.79 -5.86
CA ALA A 128 -9.86 -2.53 -5.26
C ALA A 128 -11.01 -1.96 -4.39
N VAL A 129 -10.61 -1.31 -3.31
CA VAL A 129 -11.54 -0.62 -2.40
C VAL A 129 -11.13 0.84 -2.24
N SER A 130 -12.00 1.66 -1.67
CA SER A 130 -11.62 3.04 -1.32
C SER A 130 -10.47 3.05 -0.30
N CYS A 131 -9.47 3.90 -0.52
CA CYS A 131 -8.37 4.10 0.45
C CYS A 131 -8.85 4.72 1.79
N ARG A 132 -10.08 5.21 1.84
CA ARG A 132 -10.72 5.68 3.07
C ARG A 132 -11.59 4.62 3.75
N SER A 133 -11.58 3.41 3.22
CA SER A 133 -12.35 2.31 3.82
C SER A 133 -11.86 2.02 5.22
N ALA A 134 -12.81 1.91 6.14
CA ALA A 134 -12.54 1.49 7.51
C ALA A 134 -12.36 -0.04 7.52
N ARG A 135 -11.15 -0.51 7.23
CA ARG A 135 -10.82 -1.94 7.29
C ARG A 135 -9.34 -2.18 7.59
N ALA A 136 -9.11 -3.31 8.23
CA ALA A 136 -7.76 -3.76 8.51
C ALA A 136 -7.01 -4.16 7.21
N GLY A 137 -5.69 -4.06 7.24
CA GLY A 137 -4.86 -4.57 6.16
C GLY A 137 -5.09 -3.86 4.83
N LEU A 138 -5.11 -2.53 4.81
CA LEU A 138 -5.30 -1.73 3.62
C LEU A 138 -3.95 -1.23 3.10
N PHE A 139 -3.68 -1.44 1.82
CA PHE A 139 -2.47 -0.97 1.15
C PHE A 139 -2.79 -0.21 -0.12
N GLU A 140 -2.19 0.96 -0.26
CA GLU A 140 -2.21 1.73 -1.50
C GLU A 140 -1.13 1.23 -2.46
N VAL A 141 -1.48 1.09 -3.73
CA VAL A 141 -0.55 0.76 -4.80
C VAL A 141 0.15 2.02 -5.26
N THR A 142 1.41 2.20 -4.87
CA THR A 142 2.19 3.40 -5.21
C THR A 142 2.84 3.32 -6.59
N ARG A 143 3.07 2.07 -7.07
CA ARG A 143 3.66 1.81 -8.39
C ARG A 143 3.24 0.44 -8.91
N THR A 144 3.03 0.36 -10.23
CA THR A 144 2.86 -0.90 -10.98
C THR A 144 3.92 -1.01 -12.06
N ALA A 145 4.39 -2.23 -12.34
CA ALA A 145 5.34 -2.50 -13.43
C ALA A 145 5.10 -3.89 -14.02
N THR A 146 5.29 -4.02 -15.33
CA THR A 146 5.23 -5.29 -16.07
C THR A 146 6.58 -6.01 -16.11
N SER A 147 7.44 -5.71 -15.18
CA SER A 147 8.76 -6.31 -14.99
C SER A 147 9.09 -6.41 -13.51
N SER A 148 10.19 -7.09 -13.18
CA SER A 148 10.74 -7.03 -11.83
C SER A 148 11.37 -5.66 -11.59
N VAL A 149 10.88 -4.95 -10.58
CA VAL A 149 11.41 -3.64 -10.15
C VAL A 149 11.66 -3.63 -8.66
N SER A 150 12.58 -2.78 -8.22
CA SER A 150 12.75 -2.49 -6.80
C SER A 150 11.62 -1.58 -6.33
N CYS A 151 11.04 -1.92 -5.18
CA CYS A 151 10.09 -1.08 -4.45
C CYS A 151 10.77 -0.50 -3.21
N PRO A 152 10.28 0.63 -2.68
CA PRO A 152 10.67 1.07 -1.35
C PRO A 152 10.44 -0.05 -0.33
N SER A 153 11.33 -0.15 0.67
CA SER A 153 11.31 -1.22 1.68
C SER A 153 11.24 -0.69 3.11
N GLY A 154 10.75 0.53 3.27
CA GLY A 154 10.54 1.15 4.57
C GLY A 154 9.37 0.53 5.35
N THR A 155 9.12 1.11 6.51
CA THR A 155 8.03 0.70 7.40
C THR A 155 6.67 0.80 6.73
N GLY A 156 5.95 -0.30 6.66
CA GLY A 156 4.65 -0.36 5.98
C GLY A 156 4.76 -0.46 4.45
N GLN A 157 5.96 -0.47 3.91
CA GLN A 157 6.19 -0.59 2.48
C GLN A 157 6.48 -2.04 2.10
N ALA A 158 5.98 -2.47 0.95
CA ALA A 158 6.17 -3.84 0.50
C ALA A 158 6.18 -3.96 -1.02
N ARG A 159 6.83 -5.01 -1.48
CA ARG A 159 6.76 -5.48 -2.86
C ARG A 159 5.87 -6.71 -2.92
N TRP A 160 4.97 -6.73 -3.90
CA TRP A 160 4.19 -7.91 -4.28
C TRP A 160 4.36 -8.17 -5.75
N SER A 161 4.91 -9.31 -6.12
CA SER A 161 5.16 -9.64 -7.52
C SER A 161 4.67 -11.03 -7.86
N TYR A 162 4.26 -11.21 -9.11
CA TYR A 162 3.86 -12.46 -9.68
C TYR A 162 4.60 -12.68 -11.00
N ARG A 163 5.14 -13.88 -11.18
CA ARG A 163 5.69 -14.33 -12.47
C ARG A 163 4.77 -15.40 -13.05
N SER A 164 4.25 -15.13 -14.22
CA SER A 164 3.41 -16.07 -14.93
C SER A 164 4.23 -17.26 -15.46
N ALA A 165 3.79 -18.46 -15.14
CA ALA A 165 4.36 -19.67 -15.73
C ALA A 165 3.96 -19.85 -17.21
N VAL A 166 2.86 -19.19 -17.63
CA VAL A 166 2.33 -19.29 -19.00
C VAL A 166 3.04 -18.35 -19.96
N THR A 167 3.21 -17.08 -19.55
CA THR A 167 3.80 -16.04 -20.41
C THR A 167 5.27 -15.76 -20.10
N GLY A 168 5.77 -16.23 -18.94
CA GLY A 168 7.09 -15.87 -18.41
C GLY A 168 7.19 -14.42 -17.92
N GLY A 169 6.15 -13.61 -18.13
CA GLY A 169 6.08 -12.22 -17.73
C GLY A 169 6.03 -12.04 -16.21
N THR A 170 6.59 -10.95 -15.72
CA THR A 170 6.53 -10.59 -14.30
C THR A 170 5.73 -9.31 -14.15
N THR A 171 4.80 -9.29 -13.20
CA THR A 171 4.12 -8.04 -12.78
C THR A 171 4.48 -7.75 -11.34
N THR A 172 4.82 -6.50 -11.04
CA THR A 172 5.21 -6.04 -9.69
C THR A 172 4.32 -4.90 -9.26
N LEU A 173 3.84 -4.98 -8.02
CA LEU A 173 3.11 -3.94 -7.30
C LEU A 173 3.99 -3.47 -6.13
N CYS A 174 4.22 -2.16 -6.03
CA CYS A 174 4.80 -1.54 -4.86
C CYS A 174 3.66 -1.01 -3.99
N LEU A 175 3.64 -1.42 -2.75
CA LEU A 175 2.54 -1.20 -1.82
C LEU A 175 3.01 -0.34 -0.65
N ASN A 176 2.17 0.59 -0.22
CA ASN A 176 2.35 1.35 1.01
C ASN A 176 1.14 1.16 1.92
N ARG A 177 1.38 0.93 3.22
CA ARG A 177 0.33 0.72 4.20
C ARG A 177 -0.50 1.97 4.39
N VAL A 178 -1.83 1.83 4.29
CA VAL A 178 -2.77 2.83 4.77
C VAL A 178 -3.08 2.52 6.24
N TRP A 179 -2.65 3.40 7.14
CA TRP A 179 -2.88 3.23 8.56
C TRP A 179 -4.29 3.74 8.92
N VAL A 180 -5.09 2.87 9.46
CA VAL A 180 -6.48 3.18 9.83
C VAL A 180 -6.62 3.05 11.33
N ARG A 181 -7.15 4.09 11.96
CA ARG A 181 -7.41 4.15 13.40
C ARG A 181 -8.38 3.05 13.84
N ASP A 182 -8.21 2.59 15.08
CA ASP A 182 -9.01 1.55 15.74
C ASP A 182 -8.91 0.14 15.12
N TYR A 183 -7.96 -0.07 14.18
CA TYR A 183 -7.62 -1.39 13.69
C TYR A 183 -6.35 -1.93 14.34
N CYS A 184 -6.25 -3.25 14.35
CA CYS A 184 -5.18 -3.94 15.06
C CYS A 184 -4.10 -4.47 14.13
N VAL A 185 -2.88 -4.49 14.66
CA VAL A 185 -1.71 -5.12 14.06
C VAL A 185 -1.03 -6.02 15.06
N LEU A 186 -0.21 -6.93 14.55
CA LEU A 186 0.61 -7.81 15.39
C LEU A 186 1.86 -7.08 15.87
N ALA A 187 2.32 -7.38 17.06
CA ALA A 187 3.54 -6.86 17.63
C ALA A 187 4.31 -7.93 18.40
N GLU A 188 5.60 -7.74 18.51
CA GLU A 188 6.47 -8.53 19.39
C GLU A 188 6.80 -7.70 20.61
N GLN A 189 6.41 -8.19 21.78
CA GLN A 189 6.66 -7.56 23.07
C GLN A 189 7.66 -8.39 23.87
N SER A 190 8.65 -7.70 24.45
CA SER A 190 9.60 -8.27 25.41
C SER A 190 9.56 -7.43 26.67
N GLY A 191 9.12 -8.03 27.79
CA GLY A 191 8.82 -7.29 29.01
C GLY A 191 7.81 -6.18 28.75
N ASP A 192 8.19 -4.95 29.10
CA ASP A 192 7.35 -3.75 28.92
C ASP A 192 7.54 -3.05 27.58
N THR A 193 8.39 -3.54 26.70
CA THR A 193 8.78 -2.88 25.46
C THR A 193 8.25 -3.64 24.25
N ILE A 194 7.71 -2.92 23.26
CA ILE A 194 7.48 -3.47 21.93
C ILE A 194 8.80 -3.41 21.18
N SER A 195 9.36 -4.58 20.86
CA SER A 195 10.60 -4.73 20.09
C SER A 195 10.37 -4.60 18.58
N SER A 196 9.18 -5.00 18.11
CA SER A 196 8.83 -4.96 16.70
C SER A 196 7.33 -4.80 16.51
N ILE A 197 6.93 -3.98 15.53
CA ILE A 197 5.55 -3.85 15.08
C ILE A 197 5.46 -4.42 13.66
N GLY A 198 4.56 -5.38 13.47
CA GLY A 198 4.30 -6.01 12.19
C GLY A 198 3.59 -5.05 11.25
N SER A 199 4.33 -4.14 10.64
CA SER A 199 3.78 -3.06 9.79
C SER A 199 3.02 -3.57 8.57
N LEU A 200 3.20 -4.82 8.18
CA LEU A 200 2.48 -5.45 7.07
C LEU A 200 1.33 -6.36 7.54
N THR A 201 1.11 -6.48 8.85
CA THR A 201 0.12 -7.40 9.42
C THR A 201 -1.25 -6.74 9.56
N ALA A 202 -2.28 -7.57 9.65
CA ALA A 202 -3.60 -7.18 10.12
C ALA A 202 -4.13 -8.31 11.02
N ALA A 203 -4.67 -7.93 12.16
CA ALA A 203 -5.23 -8.85 13.12
C ALA A 203 -6.64 -8.40 13.49
N SER A 204 -7.50 -9.36 13.85
CA SER A 204 -8.68 -9.01 14.61
C SER A 204 -8.23 -8.49 15.97
N CYS A 205 -8.85 -7.41 16.44
CA CYS A 205 -8.52 -6.90 17.76
C CYS A 205 -8.85 -7.91 18.88
N ASP A 206 -9.70 -8.88 18.59
CA ASP A 206 -10.10 -9.94 19.53
C ASP A 206 -9.27 -11.22 19.40
N ASP A 207 -8.30 -11.26 18.48
CA ASP A 207 -7.48 -12.44 18.28
C ASP A 207 -6.74 -12.81 19.56
N THR A 208 -6.93 -14.06 20.00
CA THR A 208 -6.22 -14.66 21.14
C THR A 208 -5.03 -15.48 20.70
N ARG A 209 -4.96 -15.84 19.40
CA ARG A 209 -3.85 -16.60 18.81
C ARG A 209 -3.03 -15.69 17.93
N VAL A 210 -1.82 -15.41 18.38
CA VAL A 210 -0.88 -14.56 17.66
C VAL A 210 0.21 -15.43 17.03
N PRO A 211 0.40 -15.39 15.70
CA PRO A 211 1.42 -16.19 15.03
C PRO A 211 2.83 -15.70 15.39
N ARG A 212 3.76 -16.62 15.58
CA ARG A 212 5.17 -16.26 15.77
C ARG A 212 5.73 -15.53 14.54
N PRO A 213 6.66 -14.58 14.73
CA PRO A 213 7.36 -14.22 15.98
C PRO A 213 6.55 -13.31 16.92
N TYR A 214 5.39 -12.83 16.50
CA TYR A 214 4.57 -11.94 17.30
C TYR A 214 3.99 -12.66 18.53
N ASN A 215 3.66 -11.88 19.56
CA ASN A 215 3.06 -12.36 20.78
C ASN A 215 2.02 -11.40 21.38
N GLN A 216 1.77 -10.29 20.68
CA GLN A 216 0.85 -9.25 21.13
C GLN A 216 0.04 -8.68 19.96
N VAL A 217 -1.17 -8.25 20.26
CA VAL A 217 -2.03 -7.45 19.37
C VAL A 217 -2.07 -6.02 19.91
N VAL A 218 -1.75 -5.04 19.08
CA VAL A 218 -1.80 -3.62 19.42
C VAL A 218 -2.76 -2.89 18.50
N VAL A 219 -3.40 -1.85 19.03
CA VAL A 219 -4.42 -1.05 18.33
C VAL A 219 -3.78 0.22 17.80
N VAL A 220 -4.05 0.59 16.55
CA VAL A 220 -3.70 1.90 16.00
C VAL A 220 -4.60 2.95 16.69
N ASP A 221 -4.02 3.79 17.54
CA ASP A 221 -4.76 4.81 18.31
C ASP A 221 -4.84 6.14 17.56
N ALA A 222 -3.75 6.53 16.89
CA ALA A 222 -3.70 7.77 16.11
C ALA A 222 -2.70 7.66 14.95
N VAL A 223 -2.94 8.46 13.91
CA VAL A 223 -2.07 8.61 12.74
C VAL A 223 -2.02 10.09 12.39
N TYR A 224 -0.85 10.67 12.33
CA TYR A 224 -0.68 12.07 11.96
C TYR A 224 0.72 12.36 11.41
N ARG A 225 0.91 13.54 10.87
CA ARG A 225 2.22 13.97 10.39
C ARG A 225 3.23 13.95 11.53
N ALA A 226 4.36 13.32 11.32
CA ALA A 226 5.40 13.21 12.33
C ALA A 226 6.00 14.59 12.65
N PRO A 227 5.99 15.05 13.92
CA PRO A 227 6.76 16.21 14.33
C PRO A 227 8.25 15.89 14.38
N ALA A 228 9.10 16.91 14.45
CA ALA A 228 10.53 16.71 14.66
C ALA A 228 10.78 15.94 15.97
N GLY A 229 11.62 14.91 15.93
CA GLY A 229 11.89 14.07 17.10
C GLY A 229 10.71 13.20 17.55
N ALA A 230 9.80 12.89 16.64
CA ALA A 230 8.60 12.10 16.96
C ALA A 230 8.93 10.78 17.65
N GLY A 231 8.15 10.45 18.67
CA GLY A 231 8.27 9.24 19.48
C GLY A 231 6.98 8.96 20.27
N ALA A 232 7.04 7.98 21.15
CA ALA A 232 5.87 7.51 21.92
C ALA A 232 5.23 8.62 22.79
N ASP A 233 6.00 9.58 23.26
CA ASP A 233 5.49 10.71 24.05
C ASP A 233 4.55 11.61 23.25
N HIS A 234 4.73 11.70 21.93
CA HIS A 234 3.83 12.44 21.05
C HIS A 234 2.48 11.73 20.84
N CYS A 235 2.35 10.48 21.29
CA CYS A 235 1.10 9.73 21.23
C CYS A 235 0.16 10.03 22.41
N ARG A 236 0.64 10.65 23.46
CA ARG A 236 -0.17 11.02 24.64
C ARG A 236 -1.15 12.13 24.27
N ARG A 237 -2.39 11.99 24.70
CA ARG A 237 -3.44 12.98 24.43
C ARG A 237 -3.38 14.20 25.34
N SER A 238 -2.79 14.04 26.52
CA SER A 238 -2.56 15.11 27.51
C SER A 238 -1.43 14.73 28.46
N ALA A 239 -0.95 15.67 29.24
CA ALA A 239 0.06 15.43 30.27
C ALA A 239 -0.41 14.43 31.36
N GLN A 240 -1.73 14.32 31.56
CA GLN A 240 -2.34 13.41 32.53
C GLN A 240 -2.65 12.03 31.92
N ASP A 241 -2.39 11.82 30.65
CA ASP A 241 -2.61 10.53 29.99
C ASP A 241 -1.50 9.54 30.38
N ASN A 242 -1.79 8.70 31.35
CA ASN A 242 -0.87 7.69 31.89
C ASN A 242 -0.89 6.36 31.13
N ARG A 243 -1.64 6.26 30.04
CA ARG A 243 -1.67 5.06 29.21
C ARG A 243 -0.32 4.84 28.55
N ARG A 244 0.02 3.58 28.37
CA ARG A 244 1.21 3.21 27.61
C ARG A 244 0.93 3.29 26.13
N TYR A 245 1.81 4.00 25.43
CA TYR A 245 1.82 4.10 23.98
C TYR A 245 3.12 3.58 23.40
N TRP A 246 3.02 3.10 22.18
CA TRP A 246 4.17 2.81 21.33
C TRP A 246 4.01 3.60 20.04
N SER A 247 5.11 3.88 19.38
CA SER A 247 5.13 4.67 18.16
C SER A 247 5.94 4.00 17.06
N LEU A 248 5.57 4.32 15.83
CA LEU A 248 6.24 3.87 14.63
C LEU A 248 6.30 5.05 13.65
N LEU A 249 7.46 5.25 13.03
CA LEU A 249 7.59 6.19 11.93
C LEU A 249 7.42 5.43 10.61
N ALA A 250 6.45 5.85 9.81
CA ALA A 250 6.16 5.34 8.48
C ALA A 250 6.42 6.43 7.43
N ASP A 251 6.32 6.08 6.14
CA ASP A 251 6.48 6.99 5.01
C ASP A 251 7.79 7.79 5.09
N ASP A 252 8.90 7.06 5.26
CA ASP A 252 10.26 7.64 5.40
C ASP A 252 10.36 8.66 6.55
N GLY A 253 9.60 8.44 7.61
CA GLY A 253 9.57 9.29 8.79
C GLY A 253 8.56 10.45 8.73
N ALA A 254 7.78 10.56 7.68
CA ALA A 254 6.79 11.63 7.52
C ALA A 254 5.51 11.40 8.34
N THR A 255 5.21 10.14 8.66
CA THR A 255 3.99 9.74 9.37
C THR A 255 4.32 9.13 10.71
N LEU A 256 3.74 9.65 11.79
CA LEU A 256 3.78 9.04 13.12
C LEU A 256 2.50 8.23 13.32
N VAL A 257 2.68 6.95 13.58
CA VAL A 257 1.61 6.02 13.93
C VAL A 257 1.73 5.66 15.40
N CYS A 258 0.68 5.91 16.15
CA CYS A 258 0.59 5.64 17.58
C CYS A 258 -0.19 4.36 17.84
N PHE A 259 0.29 3.56 18.75
CA PHE A 259 -0.34 2.31 19.17
C PHE A 259 -0.57 2.30 20.67
N ARG A 260 -1.63 1.63 21.06
CA ARG A 260 -1.93 1.31 22.47
C ARG A 260 -2.17 -0.17 22.66
N ALA A 261 -2.09 -0.62 23.89
CA ALA A 261 -2.54 -1.95 24.23
C ALA A 261 -4.03 -2.13 23.89
N ARG A 262 -4.39 -3.34 23.57
CA ARG A 262 -5.78 -3.76 23.51
C ARG A 262 -6.39 -3.61 24.91
N SER A 263 -7.52 -2.94 25.03
CA SER A 263 -8.31 -2.84 26.29
C SER A 263 -9.17 -4.07 26.46
#